data_f6c6548556defbb8609abb64ed66e021
#
_entry.id   f6c6548556defbb8609abb64ed66e021
#
_cell.length_a   1.000
_cell.length_b   1.000
_cell.length_c   1.000
_cell.angle_alpha   90.00
_cell.angle_beta   90.00
_cell.angle_gamma   90.00
#
_symmetry.space_group_name_H-M   'P 1'
#
loop_
_entity.id
_entity.type
_entity.pdbx_description
1 polymer ?
#
loop_
_entity_poly.entity_id
_entity_poly.type
_entity_poly.pdbx_seq_one_letter_code
_entity_poly.pdbx_strand_id
1 'polypeptide(L)'
;MDFYYFDVAFIGAGPASLYAAYLLAKEKKDLKIAIFEKGKAINERACPAIKNKKPCYKCKVCSIMSGVAGAGAFSDGKFPITNDFGGSLWEKIGKEESLALQEEVDKINQKLFSKTQNPEDFPKRYSSKDTVYKKICTQHNLHLLDADIRHLGTDKAKIIFMQLEQELIDLGVKFFTSTNIENITKDGLKYNIGGLASANQLVIATGRSGNELVSKICEDFNIKTTSNKVDLGIRFECPDEIWNHITKDLYESKIVYKTKLYEDEVRTFCMNPSGEVVTENTNGLITVNGHAFEDQDKKTSNTNFALLVSRTFTEPFKDSTKYGNAIVALSNMLGGGVIVQRLYKGRIT
;
A
#
# COMPACT_ATOMS: atom_id res chain seq x y z
N MET A 1 -21.33 15.47 23.21
CA MET A 1 -21.03 14.43 22.20
C MET A 1 -21.41 13.10 22.80
N ASP A 2 -22.13 12.28 22.05
CA ASP A 2 -22.48 10.94 22.53
C ASP A 2 -21.21 10.09 22.63
N PHE A 3 -21.06 9.37 23.74
CA PHE A 3 -19.96 8.44 23.94
C PHE A 3 -20.39 7.03 23.49
N TYR A 4 -19.60 6.41 22.63
CA TYR A 4 -19.96 5.14 22.00
C TYR A 4 -19.23 3.94 22.64
N TYR A 5 -19.86 2.78 22.62
CA TYR A 5 -19.29 1.51 23.09
C TYR A 5 -19.27 0.48 21.98
N PHE A 6 -18.10 -0.12 21.73
CA PHE A 6 -17.88 -1.13 20.72
C PHE A 6 -17.22 -2.38 21.29
N ASP A 7 -17.43 -3.52 20.65
CA ASP A 7 -16.70 -4.74 20.95
C ASP A 7 -15.33 -4.69 20.31
N VAL A 8 -15.25 -4.23 19.06
CA VAL A 8 -14.00 -4.07 18.32
C VAL A 8 -13.95 -2.70 17.67
N ALA A 9 -12.84 -2.02 17.82
CA ALA A 9 -12.57 -0.76 17.11
C ALA A 9 -11.29 -0.87 16.28
N PHE A 10 -11.34 -0.35 15.06
CA PHE A 10 -10.21 -0.23 14.16
C PHE A 10 -9.79 1.23 14.04
N ILE A 11 -8.49 1.50 14.16
CA ILE A 11 -7.91 2.83 13.90
C ILE A 11 -7.20 2.80 12.56
N GLY A 12 -7.75 3.56 11.60
CA GLY A 12 -7.40 3.54 10.20
C GLY A 12 -8.35 2.65 9.38
N ALA A 13 -8.83 3.16 8.24
CA ALA A 13 -9.70 2.45 7.31
C ALA A 13 -8.95 1.96 6.05
N GLY A 14 -7.69 1.56 6.20
CA GLY A 14 -6.93 0.95 5.11
C GLY A 14 -7.41 -0.48 4.78
N PRO A 15 -6.87 -1.11 3.71
CA PRO A 15 -7.27 -2.47 3.31
C PRO A 15 -7.23 -3.48 4.46
N ALA A 16 -6.20 -3.43 5.32
CA ALA A 16 -6.08 -4.35 6.46
C ALA A 16 -7.31 -4.29 7.39
N SER A 17 -7.75 -3.07 7.76
CA SER A 17 -8.95 -2.90 8.60
C SER A 17 -10.23 -3.32 7.87
N LEU A 18 -10.37 -2.97 6.59
CA LEU A 18 -11.59 -3.25 5.84
C LEU A 18 -11.83 -4.75 5.67
N TYR A 19 -10.80 -5.51 5.25
CA TYR A 19 -10.94 -6.96 5.10
C TYR A 19 -11.12 -7.66 6.45
N ALA A 20 -10.37 -7.26 7.48
CA ALA A 20 -10.52 -7.84 8.82
C ALA A 20 -11.92 -7.56 9.41
N ALA A 21 -12.40 -6.32 9.31
CA ALA A 21 -13.74 -5.98 9.77
C ALA A 21 -14.83 -6.70 8.97
N TYR A 22 -14.64 -6.89 7.66
CA TYR A 22 -15.58 -7.59 6.79
C TYR A 22 -15.73 -9.06 7.18
N LEU A 23 -14.63 -9.76 7.36
CA LEU A 23 -14.64 -11.16 7.79
C LEU A 23 -15.27 -11.28 9.19
N LEU A 24 -14.83 -10.42 10.12
CA LEU A 24 -15.32 -10.42 11.49
C LEU A 24 -16.83 -10.15 11.57
N ALA A 25 -17.34 -9.15 10.85
CA ALA A 25 -18.77 -8.80 10.84
C ALA A 25 -19.63 -9.89 10.19
N LYS A 26 -19.08 -10.63 9.22
CA LYS A 26 -19.78 -11.77 8.61
C LYS A 26 -19.88 -12.98 9.54
N GLU A 27 -18.83 -13.28 10.28
CA GLU A 27 -18.77 -14.42 11.17
C GLU A 27 -19.49 -14.17 12.51
N LYS A 28 -19.42 -12.94 13.00
CA LYS A 28 -19.92 -12.54 14.33
C LYS A 28 -20.88 -11.37 14.21
N LYS A 29 -22.12 -11.67 13.79
CA LYS A 29 -23.16 -10.67 13.48
C LYS A 29 -23.56 -9.78 14.66
N ASP A 30 -23.37 -10.23 15.90
CA ASP A 30 -23.77 -9.49 17.10
C ASP A 30 -22.70 -8.50 17.59
N LEU A 31 -21.50 -8.53 17.00
CA LEU A 31 -20.42 -7.62 17.40
C LEU A 31 -20.67 -6.20 16.93
N LYS A 32 -20.53 -5.26 17.85
CA LYS A 32 -20.51 -3.83 17.54
C LYS A 32 -19.11 -3.43 17.09
N ILE A 33 -18.95 -3.18 15.80
CA ILE A 33 -17.67 -2.87 15.18
C ILE A 33 -17.64 -1.42 14.74
N ALA A 34 -16.52 -0.72 14.98
CA ALA A 34 -16.29 0.62 14.49
C ALA A 34 -14.95 0.75 13.79
N ILE A 35 -14.89 1.66 12.81
CA ILE A 35 -13.67 2.05 12.09
C ILE A 35 -13.52 3.57 12.19
N PHE A 36 -12.40 4.04 12.76
CA PHE A 36 -12.06 5.46 12.85
C PHE A 36 -11.02 5.80 11.79
N GLU A 37 -11.32 6.79 10.96
CA GLU A 37 -10.44 7.19 9.85
C GLU A 37 -10.31 8.72 9.81
N LYS A 38 -9.06 9.20 9.74
CA LYS A 38 -8.77 10.64 9.70
C LYS A 38 -9.16 11.31 8.39
N GLY A 39 -9.22 10.56 7.30
CA GLY A 39 -9.65 11.04 6.00
C GLY A 39 -11.13 10.79 5.74
N LYS A 40 -11.55 11.04 4.51
CA LYS A 40 -12.94 10.99 4.08
C LYS A 40 -13.39 9.59 3.65
N ALA A 41 -14.70 9.40 3.53
CA ALA A 41 -15.31 8.26 2.84
C ALA A 41 -14.81 8.17 1.39
N ILE A 42 -14.79 6.97 0.80
CA ILE A 42 -14.12 6.76 -0.48
C ILE A 42 -14.68 7.64 -1.61
N ASN A 43 -16.00 7.84 -1.63
CA ASN A 43 -16.68 8.68 -2.63
C ASN A 43 -16.39 10.18 -2.50
N GLU A 44 -15.98 10.64 -1.31
CA GLU A 44 -15.71 12.04 -1.04
C GLU A 44 -14.22 12.39 -1.23
N ARG A 45 -13.39 11.38 -1.49
CA ARG A 45 -11.95 11.56 -1.67
C ARG A 45 -11.66 12.15 -3.05
N ALA A 46 -11.16 13.38 -3.07
CA ALA A 46 -10.69 14.05 -4.28
C ALA A 46 -9.48 14.91 -3.97
N CYS A 47 -8.45 14.84 -4.81
CA CYS A 47 -7.28 15.70 -4.69
C CYS A 47 -7.55 17.06 -5.36
N PRO A 48 -7.52 18.17 -4.60
CA PRO A 48 -7.78 19.48 -5.18
C PRO A 48 -6.68 19.93 -6.17
N ALA A 49 -5.43 19.46 -5.98
CA ALA A 49 -4.33 19.76 -6.89
C ALA A 49 -4.54 19.10 -8.27
N ILE A 50 -4.93 17.82 -8.29
CA ILE A 50 -5.25 17.10 -9.54
C ILE A 50 -6.44 17.78 -10.23
N LYS A 51 -7.53 18.04 -9.49
CA LYS A 51 -8.73 18.71 -10.03
C LYS A 51 -8.41 20.05 -10.69
N ASN A 52 -7.50 20.83 -10.09
CA ASN A 52 -7.13 22.15 -10.54
C ASN A 52 -5.90 22.16 -11.46
N LYS A 53 -5.32 21.01 -11.81
CA LYS A 53 -4.08 20.87 -12.59
C LYS A 53 -2.93 21.73 -12.02
N LYS A 54 -2.74 21.69 -10.72
CA LYS A 54 -1.71 22.44 -9.97
C LYS A 54 -0.77 21.50 -9.24
N PRO A 55 0.44 21.95 -8.87
CA PRO A 55 1.32 21.19 -7.98
C PRO A 55 0.66 20.85 -6.64
N CYS A 56 1.19 19.84 -5.95
CA CYS A 56 0.65 19.37 -4.68
C CYS A 56 0.54 20.51 -3.65
N TYR A 57 -0.67 20.67 -3.06
CA TYR A 57 -0.94 21.69 -2.03
C TYR A 57 -0.44 21.31 -0.63
N LYS A 58 0.19 20.15 -0.45
CA LYS A 58 0.67 19.63 0.85
C LYS A 58 -0.41 19.66 1.92
N CYS A 59 -1.62 19.19 1.58
CA CYS A 59 -2.76 19.17 2.49
C CYS A 59 -2.43 18.43 3.79
N LYS A 60 -2.92 18.94 4.94
CA LYS A 60 -2.75 18.29 6.26
C LYS A 60 -3.22 16.84 6.26
N VAL A 61 -4.35 16.56 5.62
CA VAL A 61 -4.83 15.21 5.33
C VAL A 61 -4.90 15.04 3.82
N CYS A 62 -4.02 14.20 3.28
CA CYS A 62 -3.93 13.96 1.85
C CYS A 62 -5.05 13.03 1.38
N SER A 63 -5.96 13.49 0.52
CA SER A 63 -7.07 12.68 0.02
C SER A 63 -6.64 11.48 -0.84
N ILE A 64 -5.40 11.46 -1.36
CA ILE A 64 -4.85 10.30 -2.08
C ILE A 64 -4.35 9.24 -1.11
N MET A 65 -3.70 9.66 -0.01
CA MET A 65 -3.04 8.74 0.93
C MET A 65 -3.93 8.32 2.11
N SER A 66 -4.91 9.15 2.48
CA SER A 66 -5.76 8.97 3.67
C SER A 66 -7.24 9.01 3.31
N GLY A 67 -8.03 8.25 4.06
CA GLY A 67 -9.46 8.03 3.86
C GLY A 67 -9.77 6.55 3.74
N VAL A 68 -11.04 6.21 3.59
CA VAL A 68 -11.47 4.82 3.44
C VAL A 68 -10.77 4.17 2.26
N ALA A 69 -10.28 2.95 2.43
CA ALA A 69 -9.36 2.18 1.60
C ALA A 69 -7.90 2.71 1.56
N GLY A 70 -7.55 3.73 2.38
CA GLY A 70 -6.18 4.21 2.50
C GLY A 70 -5.55 4.60 1.16
N ALA A 71 -4.24 4.43 1.01
CA ALA A 71 -3.55 4.62 -0.28
C ALA A 71 -3.99 3.60 -1.35
N GLY A 72 -4.55 2.45 -0.94
CA GLY A 72 -5.02 1.39 -1.84
C GLY A 72 -6.10 1.84 -2.81
N ALA A 73 -6.96 2.80 -2.43
CA ALA A 73 -8.02 3.31 -3.31
C ALA A 73 -7.52 4.07 -4.55
N PHE A 74 -6.27 4.53 -4.52
CA PHE A 74 -5.65 5.30 -5.60
C PHE A 74 -4.33 4.70 -6.08
N SER A 75 -4.02 3.47 -5.68
CA SER A 75 -2.91 2.69 -6.22
C SER A 75 -3.37 1.93 -7.47
N ASP A 76 -2.45 1.28 -8.15
CA ASP A 76 -2.78 0.49 -9.34
C ASP A 76 -3.43 -0.88 -9.03
N GLY A 77 -3.79 -1.14 -7.79
CA GLY A 77 -4.58 -2.32 -7.40
C GLY A 77 -3.88 -3.65 -7.63
N LYS A 78 -2.60 -3.75 -7.33
CA LYS A 78 -1.87 -5.02 -7.36
C LYS A 78 -2.09 -5.83 -6.10
N PHE A 79 -2.55 -7.05 -6.28
CA PHE A 79 -2.71 -8.05 -5.24
C PHE A 79 -1.77 -9.23 -5.51
N PRO A 80 -0.56 -9.22 -4.92
CA PRO A 80 0.36 -10.35 -5.04
C PRO A 80 -0.11 -11.53 -4.17
N ILE A 81 0.02 -12.73 -4.71
CA ILE A 81 -0.24 -14.00 -4.02
C ILE A 81 1.08 -14.75 -3.99
N THR A 82 1.87 -14.45 -2.97
CA THR A 82 3.23 -14.96 -2.81
C THR A 82 3.75 -14.72 -1.40
N ASN A 83 4.73 -15.51 -0.98
CA ASN A 83 5.52 -15.27 0.23
C ASN A 83 6.90 -14.65 -0.05
N ASP A 84 7.26 -14.42 -1.33
CA ASP A 84 8.59 -13.94 -1.70
C ASP A 84 8.75 -12.43 -1.55
N PHE A 85 7.62 -11.69 -1.50
CA PHE A 85 7.59 -10.26 -1.26
C PHE A 85 6.21 -9.80 -0.76
N GLY A 86 6.10 -8.52 -0.35
CA GLY A 86 4.83 -7.95 0.13
C GLY A 86 4.62 -8.07 1.64
N GLY A 87 5.61 -8.55 2.36
CA GLY A 87 5.60 -8.68 3.81
C GLY A 87 6.17 -10.00 4.30
N SER A 88 6.18 -10.19 5.61
CA SER A 88 6.74 -11.38 6.28
C SER A 88 5.71 -12.08 7.17
N LEU A 89 4.42 -12.01 6.83
CA LEU A 89 3.35 -12.65 7.58
C LEU A 89 3.59 -14.16 7.72
N TRP A 90 4.09 -14.79 6.66
CA TRP A 90 4.42 -16.21 6.62
C TRP A 90 5.44 -16.65 7.68
N GLU A 91 6.29 -15.74 8.18
CA GLU A 91 7.22 -16.03 9.30
C GLU A 91 6.47 -16.24 10.63
N LYS A 92 5.25 -15.71 10.74
CA LYS A 92 4.42 -15.79 11.95
C LYS A 92 3.41 -16.93 11.93
N ILE A 93 2.79 -17.17 10.77
CA ILE A 93 1.68 -18.12 10.65
C ILE A 93 1.98 -19.31 9.71
N GLY A 94 3.17 -19.34 9.08
CA GLY A 94 3.52 -20.36 8.10
C GLY A 94 3.17 -19.96 6.67
N LYS A 95 3.87 -20.57 5.70
CA LYS A 95 3.75 -20.21 4.27
C LYS A 95 2.40 -20.60 3.67
N GLU A 96 1.88 -21.75 4.03
CA GLU A 96 0.61 -22.26 3.50
C GLU A 96 -0.57 -21.41 3.95
N GLU A 97 -0.65 -21.09 5.24
CA GLU A 97 -1.72 -20.26 5.79
C GLU A 97 -1.64 -18.83 5.25
N SER A 98 -0.43 -18.27 5.14
CA SER A 98 -0.23 -16.95 4.53
C SER A 98 -0.74 -16.89 3.09
N LEU A 99 -0.47 -17.91 2.27
CA LEU A 99 -0.98 -18.00 0.90
C LEU A 99 -2.51 -18.20 0.87
N ALA A 100 -3.05 -19.04 1.75
CA ALA A 100 -4.49 -19.26 1.84
C ALA A 100 -5.26 -17.96 2.13
N LEU A 101 -4.75 -17.12 3.05
CA LEU A 101 -5.36 -15.81 3.34
C LEU A 101 -5.27 -14.85 2.14
N GLN A 102 -4.18 -14.86 1.39
CA GLN A 102 -4.04 -14.03 0.19
C GLN A 102 -5.02 -14.48 -0.91
N GLU A 103 -5.21 -15.79 -1.08
CA GLU A 103 -6.22 -16.37 -1.99
C GLU A 103 -7.65 -16.01 -1.55
N GLU A 104 -7.92 -15.99 -0.26
CA GLU A 104 -9.23 -15.59 0.26
C GLU A 104 -9.54 -14.13 -0.04
N VAL A 105 -8.57 -13.23 0.15
CA VAL A 105 -8.73 -11.82 -0.23
C VAL A 105 -9.03 -11.68 -1.74
N ASP A 106 -8.35 -12.44 -2.59
CA ASP A 106 -8.61 -12.42 -4.03
C ASP A 106 -10.03 -12.90 -4.37
N LYS A 107 -10.52 -13.96 -3.71
CA LYS A 107 -11.92 -14.43 -3.85
C LYS A 107 -12.94 -13.39 -3.37
N ILE A 108 -12.64 -12.68 -2.27
CA ILE A 108 -13.48 -11.58 -1.79
C ILE A 108 -13.55 -10.48 -2.84
N ASN A 109 -12.40 -10.07 -3.42
CA ASN A 109 -12.35 -9.06 -4.48
C ASN A 109 -13.18 -9.45 -5.69
N GLN A 110 -13.07 -10.69 -6.15
CA GLN A 110 -13.86 -11.22 -7.25
C GLN A 110 -15.36 -11.15 -6.95
N LYS A 111 -15.76 -11.59 -5.75
CA LYS A 111 -17.14 -11.54 -5.31
C LYS A 111 -17.70 -10.12 -5.24
N LEU A 112 -16.95 -9.18 -4.67
CA LEU A 112 -17.34 -7.77 -4.56
C LEU A 112 -17.45 -7.11 -5.94
N PHE A 113 -16.51 -7.37 -6.84
CA PHE A 113 -16.54 -6.88 -8.20
C PHE A 113 -17.80 -7.36 -8.95
N SER A 114 -18.12 -8.64 -8.85
CA SER A 114 -19.24 -9.27 -9.54
C SER A 114 -20.63 -8.78 -9.06
N LYS A 115 -20.70 -8.00 -7.98
CA LYS A 115 -21.98 -7.40 -7.52
C LYS A 115 -22.41 -6.21 -8.36
N THR A 116 -21.48 -5.50 -8.95
CA THR A 116 -21.75 -4.25 -9.68
C THR A 116 -21.20 -4.25 -11.11
N GLN A 117 -20.38 -5.24 -11.46
CA GLN A 117 -19.74 -5.37 -12.77
C GLN A 117 -19.94 -6.78 -13.33
N ASN A 118 -19.75 -6.95 -14.64
CA ASN A 118 -19.75 -8.28 -15.26
C ASN A 118 -18.57 -9.10 -14.70
N PRO A 119 -18.80 -10.32 -14.16
CA PRO A 119 -17.73 -11.18 -13.66
C PRO A 119 -16.64 -11.51 -14.65
N GLU A 120 -16.95 -11.55 -15.96
CA GLU A 120 -15.99 -11.81 -17.03
C GLU A 120 -14.96 -10.69 -17.22
N ASP A 121 -15.30 -9.46 -16.77
CA ASP A 121 -14.40 -8.31 -16.81
C ASP A 121 -13.43 -8.25 -15.62
N PHE A 122 -13.50 -9.24 -14.71
CA PHE A 122 -12.55 -9.31 -13.60
C PHE A 122 -11.16 -9.66 -14.12
N PRO A 123 -10.13 -8.86 -13.81
CA PRO A 123 -8.80 -9.01 -14.39
C PRO A 123 -8.20 -10.40 -14.15
N LYS A 124 -7.51 -10.95 -15.15
CA LYS A 124 -6.76 -12.20 -15.02
C LYS A 124 -5.59 -12.06 -14.05
N ARG A 125 -5.09 -13.20 -13.57
CA ARG A 125 -3.81 -13.26 -12.87
C ARG A 125 -2.66 -13.38 -13.87
N TYR A 126 -1.54 -12.79 -13.53
CA TYR A 126 -0.24 -12.99 -14.15
C TYR A 126 0.60 -13.87 -13.23
N SER A 127 1.43 -14.75 -13.81
CA SER A 127 2.31 -15.62 -13.05
C SER A 127 3.75 -15.50 -13.54
N SER A 128 4.70 -15.34 -12.62
CA SER A 128 6.13 -15.42 -12.91
C SER A 128 6.71 -16.83 -12.69
N LYS A 129 5.90 -17.76 -12.18
CA LYS A 129 6.29 -19.15 -11.93
C LYS A 129 6.53 -19.87 -13.25
N ASP A 130 7.57 -20.70 -13.29
CA ASP A 130 7.88 -21.60 -14.42
C ASP A 130 7.97 -20.92 -15.80
N THR A 131 8.43 -19.66 -15.83
CA THR A 131 8.57 -18.90 -17.07
C THR A 131 9.98 -18.96 -17.64
N VAL A 132 10.09 -18.74 -18.97
CA VAL A 132 11.38 -18.59 -19.66
C VAL A 132 12.23 -17.46 -19.08
N TYR A 133 11.59 -16.43 -18.50
CA TYR A 133 12.26 -15.27 -17.91
C TYR A 133 13.12 -15.63 -16.70
N LYS A 134 12.76 -16.66 -15.93
CA LYS A 134 13.63 -17.17 -14.84
C LYS A 134 14.97 -17.62 -15.36
N LYS A 135 14.97 -18.41 -16.44
CA LYS A 135 16.20 -18.90 -17.08
C LYS A 135 17.05 -17.74 -17.62
N ILE A 136 16.40 -16.79 -18.29
CA ILE A 136 17.08 -15.59 -18.80
C ILE A 136 17.70 -14.79 -17.66
N CYS A 137 16.96 -14.53 -16.58
CA CYS A 137 17.47 -13.84 -15.40
C CYS A 137 18.70 -14.55 -14.83
N THR A 138 18.62 -15.87 -14.62
CA THR A 138 19.73 -16.67 -14.08
C THR A 138 20.99 -16.58 -14.96
N GLN A 139 20.85 -16.59 -16.30
CA GLN A 139 21.97 -16.44 -17.24
C GLN A 139 22.69 -15.09 -17.11
N HIS A 140 21.99 -14.06 -16.60
CA HIS A 140 22.53 -12.72 -16.40
C HIS A 140 22.80 -12.37 -14.93
N ASN A 141 22.92 -13.36 -14.04
CA ASN A 141 23.11 -13.18 -12.61
C ASN A 141 21.99 -12.33 -11.95
N LEU A 142 20.78 -12.46 -12.47
CA LEU A 142 19.57 -11.87 -11.94
C LEU A 142 18.68 -12.96 -11.35
N HIS A 143 17.84 -12.61 -10.40
CA HIS A 143 16.88 -13.53 -9.82
C HIS A 143 15.47 -12.98 -9.96
N LEU A 144 14.58 -13.72 -10.67
CA LEU A 144 13.16 -13.39 -10.78
C LEU A 144 12.40 -14.09 -9.65
N LEU A 145 11.74 -13.31 -8.80
CA LEU A 145 10.91 -13.82 -7.70
C LEU A 145 9.61 -14.44 -8.23
N ASP A 146 9.14 -15.48 -7.53
CA ASP A 146 7.91 -16.18 -7.87
C ASP A 146 6.69 -15.47 -7.29
N ALA A 147 5.73 -15.18 -8.14
CA ALA A 147 4.45 -14.63 -7.71
C ALA A 147 3.35 -14.92 -8.72
N ASP A 148 2.14 -15.08 -8.20
CA ASP A 148 0.92 -14.80 -8.92
C ASP A 148 0.45 -13.41 -8.55
N ILE A 149 0.12 -12.58 -9.52
CA ILE A 149 -0.26 -11.19 -9.31
C ILE A 149 -1.58 -10.91 -10.02
N ARG A 150 -2.56 -10.42 -9.27
CA ARG A 150 -3.74 -9.83 -9.86
C ARG A 150 -3.56 -8.32 -9.94
N HIS A 151 -3.69 -7.78 -11.13
CA HIS A 151 -3.68 -6.35 -11.37
C HIS A 151 -5.11 -5.88 -11.65
N LEU A 152 -5.66 -5.08 -10.75
CA LEU A 152 -7.02 -4.55 -10.88
C LEU A 152 -7.08 -3.21 -11.60
N GLY A 153 -5.98 -2.51 -11.68
CA GLY A 153 -5.95 -1.10 -12.05
C GLY A 153 -6.54 -0.19 -10.98
N THR A 154 -6.25 1.09 -11.06
CA THR A 154 -6.76 2.09 -10.10
C THR A 154 -8.29 2.22 -10.16
N ASP A 155 -8.86 2.04 -11.32
CA ASP A 155 -10.30 2.13 -11.60
C ASP A 155 -11.09 0.98 -10.96
N LYS A 156 -10.74 -0.28 -11.25
CA LYS A 156 -11.46 -1.44 -10.71
C LYS A 156 -11.18 -1.66 -9.22
N ALA A 157 -9.97 -1.38 -8.75
CA ALA A 157 -9.64 -1.41 -7.33
C ALA A 157 -10.55 -0.45 -6.52
N LYS A 158 -10.79 0.75 -7.04
CA LYS A 158 -11.70 1.70 -6.41
C LYS A 158 -13.13 1.17 -6.33
N ILE A 159 -13.65 0.55 -7.40
CA ILE A 159 -14.99 -0.06 -7.41
C ILE A 159 -15.12 -1.12 -6.32
N ILE A 160 -14.13 -2.00 -6.19
CA ILE A 160 -14.10 -3.06 -5.18
C ILE A 160 -14.12 -2.47 -3.76
N PHE A 161 -13.31 -1.46 -3.51
CA PHE A 161 -13.27 -0.83 -2.18
C PHE A 161 -14.54 -0.04 -1.85
N MET A 162 -15.18 0.59 -2.84
CA MET A 162 -16.50 1.20 -2.66
C MET A 162 -17.54 0.17 -2.26
N GLN A 163 -17.54 -0.98 -2.95
CA GLN A 163 -18.43 -2.07 -2.64
C GLN A 163 -18.14 -2.68 -1.26
N LEU A 164 -16.87 -2.79 -0.88
CA LEU A 164 -16.47 -3.28 0.45
C LEU A 164 -16.90 -2.33 1.57
N GLU A 165 -16.76 -1.01 1.39
CA GLU A 165 -17.28 0.00 2.33
C GLU A 165 -18.79 -0.14 2.50
N GLN A 166 -19.54 -0.26 1.40
CA GLN A 166 -20.98 -0.42 1.45
C GLN A 166 -21.42 -1.72 2.17
N GLU A 167 -20.76 -2.85 1.86
CA GLU A 167 -21.02 -4.12 2.54
C GLU A 167 -20.80 -4.03 4.05
N LEU A 168 -19.74 -3.33 4.47
CA LEU A 168 -19.47 -3.14 5.88
C LEU A 168 -20.53 -2.29 6.57
N ILE A 169 -21.03 -1.25 5.91
CA ILE A 169 -22.15 -0.43 6.40
C ILE A 169 -23.41 -1.29 6.53
N ASP A 170 -23.73 -2.09 5.51
CA ASP A 170 -24.90 -2.98 5.51
C ASP A 170 -24.80 -4.07 6.60
N LEU A 171 -23.60 -4.49 6.95
CA LEU A 171 -23.33 -5.40 8.08
C LEU A 171 -23.35 -4.70 9.46
N GLY A 172 -23.65 -3.40 9.51
CA GLY A 172 -23.75 -2.64 10.74
C GLY A 172 -22.45 -2.09 11.31
N VAL A 173 -21.35 -2.15 10.56
CA VAL A 173 -20.08 -1.53 10.96
C VAL A 173 -20.20 -0.01 10.91
N LYS A 174 -19.83 0.69 12.00
CA LYS A 174 -19.87 2.14 12.07
C LYS A 174 -18.58 2.75 11.60
N PHE A 175 -18.66 3.66 10.62
CA PHE A 175 -17.53 4.46 10.15
C PHE A 175 -17.55 5.85 10.78
N PHE A 176 -16.42 6.26 11.35
CA PHE A 176 -16.15 7.62 11.82
C PHE A 176 -15.04 8.21 10.91
N THR A 177 -15.46 8.70 9.75
CA THR A 177 -14.57 9.37 8.81
C THR A 177 -14.26 10.80 9.24
N SER A 178 -13.22 11.39 8.67
CA SER A 178 -12.71 12.72 9.05
C SER A 178 -12.46 12.87 10.57
N THR A 179 -12.14 11.74 11.23
CA THR A 179 -11.95 11.64 12.68
C THR A 179 -10.51 11.19 12.96
N ASN A 180 -9.68 12.14 13.36
CA ASN A 180 -8.28 11.87 13.70
C ASN A 180 -8.17 11.45 15.17
N ILE A 181 -7.71 10.25 15.44
CA ILE A 181 -7.45 9.75 16.80
C ILE A 181 -5.99 10.03 17.14
N GLU A 182 -5.76 10.87 18.14
CA GLU A 182 -4.42 11.29 18.57
C GLU A 182 -4.00 10.66 19.90
N ASN A 183 -4.97 10.12 20.63
CA ASN A 183 -4.73 9.52 21.95
C ASN A 183 -5.58 8.27 22.16
N ILE A 184 -4.94 7.26 22.73
CA ILE A 184 -5.58 6.02 23.14
C ILE A 184 -5.09 5.70 24.54
N THR A 185 -6.04 5.49 25.45
CA THR A 185 -5.72 5.09 26.83
C THR A 185 -6.45 3.81 27.18
N LYS A 186 -6.00 3.12 28.22
CA LYS A 186 -6.62 1.89 28.71
C LYS A 186 -7.24 2.17 30.08
N ASP A 187 -8.50 1.81 30.24
CA ASP A 187 -9.22 1.87 31.50
C ASP A 187 -9.76 0.47 31.82
N GLY A 188 -9.12 -0.18 32.77
CA GLY A 188 -9.37 -1.59 33.06
C GLY A 188 -9.14 -2.49 31.83
N LEU A 189 -10.17 -3.15 31.37
CA LEU A 189 -10.13 -4.03 30.19
C LEU A 189 -10.52 -3.33 28.89
N LYS A 190 -10.88 -2.05 28.91
CA LYS A 190 -11.34 -1.28 27.77
C LYS A 190 -10.31 -0.27 27.30
N TYR A 191 -10.34 0.01 26.02
CA TYR A 191 -9.55 1.07 25.39
C TYR A 191 -10.43 2.29 25.17
N ASN A 192 -10.00 3.43 25.69
CA ASN A 192 -10.62 4.75 25.40
C ASN A 192 -9.99 5.31 24.12
N ILE A 193 -10.82 5.70 23.18
CA ILE A 193 -10.43 6.14 21.84
C ILE A 193 -10.73 7.63 21.72
N GLY A 194 -9.73 8.46 22.01
CA GLY A 194 -9.79 9.92 21.86
C GLY A 194 -10.92 10.60 22.65
N GLY A 195 -11.45 9.98 23.70
CA GLY A 195 -12.62 10.50 24.44
C GLY A 195 -13.95 10.41 23.69
N LEU A 196 -13.98 9.78 22.51
CA LEU A 196 -15.17 9.64 21.67
C LEU A 196 -15.88 8.31 21.88
N ALA A 197 -15.09 7.27 22.12
CA ALA A 197 -15.59 5.91 22.24
C ALA A 197 -14.72 5.07 23.17
N SER A 198 -15.27 3.90 23.57
CA SER A 198 -14.47 2.81 24.13
C SER A 198 -14.71 1.51 23.38
N ALA A 199 -13.71 0.62 23.40
CA ALA A 199 -13.79 -0.68 22.82
C ALA A 199 -13.16 -1.76 23.71
N ASN A 200 -13.68 -3.00 23.64
CA ASN A 200 -13.09 -4.16 24.32
C ASN A 200 -11.80 -4.62 23.63
N GLN A 201 -11.78 -4.55 22.30
CA GLN A 201 -10.62 -4.89 21.48
C GLN A 201 -10.28 -3.72 20.56
N LEU A 202 -8.98 -3.52 20.33
CA LEU A 202 -8.48 -2.43 19.50
C LEU A 202 -7.50 -2.97 18.46
N VAL A 203 -7.74 -2.61 17.21
CA VAL A 203 -6.87 -2.92 16.08
C VAL A 203 -6.32 -1.62 15.51
N ILE A 204 -4.99 -1.50 15.45
CA ILE A 204 -4.32 -0.30 14.95
C ILE A 204 -3.73 -0.62 13.59
N ALA A 205 -4.27 0.00 12.53
CA ALA A 205 -3.88 -0.25 11.15
C ALA A 205 -3.81 1.07 10.34
N THR A 206 -3.07 2.03 10.88
CA THR A 206 -3.01 3.43 10.42
C THR A 206 -2.10 3.66 9.23
N GLY A 207 -1.40 2.63 8.75
CA GLY A 207 -0.47 2.72 7.64
C GLY A 207 0.70 3.68 7.91
N ARG A 208 1.40 4.10 6.85
CA ARG A 208 2.62 4.94 6.95
C ARG A 208 2.39 6.28 7.65
N SER A 209 1.25 6.89 7.41
CA SER A 209 0.93 8.21 8.00
C SER A 209 0.58 8.17 9.48
N GLY A 210 0.45 7.00 10.07
CA GLY A 210 0.17 6.80 11.50
C GLY A 210 1.37 6.35 12.32
N ASN A 211 2.57 6.34 11.78
CA ASN A 211 3.76 5.84 12.47
C ASN A 211 4.01 6.54 13.83
N GLU A 212 3.81 7.86 13.90
CA GLU A 212 3.98 8.63 15.15
C GLU A 212 2.97 8.18 16.21
N LEU A 213 1.70 7.98 15.83
CA LEU A 213 0.68 7.47 16.74
C LEU A 213 1.03 6.06 17.22
N VAL A 214 1.47 5.18 16.31
CA VAL A 214 1.87 3.81 16.67
C VAL A 214 3.05 3.82 17.62
N SER A 215 4.08 4.63 17.36
CA SER A 215 5.24 4.77 18.25
C SER A 215 4.82 5.23 19.65
N LYS A 216 3.98 6.26 19.72
CA LYS A 216 3.44 6.76 21.00
C LYS A 216 2.65 5.68 21.76
N ILE A 217 1.79 4.93 21.05
CA ILE A 217 1.02 3.85 21.67
C ILE A 217 1.97 2.76 22.20
N CYS A 218 3.00 2.40 21.42
CA CYS A 218 3.98 1.41 21.88
C CYS A 218 4.72 1.86 23.13
N GLU A 219 5.08 3.14 23.22
CA GLU A 219 5.69 3.75 24.41
C GLU A 219 4.71 3.74 25.61
N ASP A 220 3.49 4.26 25.43
CA ASP A 220 2.46 4.38 26.47
C ASP A 220 2.06 3.01 27.07
N PHE A 221 2.07 1.96 26.23
CA PHE A 221 1.72 0.59 26.63
C PHE A 221 2.93 -0.33 26.90
N ASN A 222 4.16 0.21 26.92
CA ASN A 222 5.40 -0.55 27.10
C ASN A 222 5.58 -1.72 26.12
N ILE A 223 5.16 -1.55 24.87
CA ILE A 223 5.30 -2.56 23.83
C ILE A 223 6.70 -2.44 23.21
N LYS A 224 7.49 -3.50 23.27
CA LYS A 224 8.82 -3.54 22.64
C LYS A 224 8.69 -3.43 21.12
N THR A 225 9.46 -2.53 20.54
CA THR A 225 9.56 -2.36 19.09
C THR A 225 10.96 -2.68 18.60
N THR A 226 11.05 -3.10 17.34
CA THR A 226 12.32 -3.29 16.63
C THR A 226 12.29 -2.46 15.35
N SER A 227 13.46 -1.94 14.96
CA SER A 227 13.58 -1.23 13.69
C SER A 227 13.45 -2.19 12.53
N ASN A 228 12.61 -1.84 11.56
CA ASN A 228 12.47 -2.58 10.31
C ASN A 228 13.44 -2.07 9.25
N LYS A 229 13.53 -2.81 8.13
CA LYS A 229 14.21 -2.34 6.92
C LYS A 229 13.53 -1.09 6.40
N VAL A 230 14.32 -0.21 5.79
CA VAL A 230 13.84 0.89 4.96
C VAL A 230 14.28 0.66 3.53
N ASP A 231 13.38 0.89 2.58
CA ASP A 231 13.67 0.83 1.16
C ASP A 231 14.02 2.22 0.65
N LEU A 232 15.20 2.34 0.05
CA LEU A 232 15.69 3.56 -0.59
C LEU A 232 15.95 3.29 -2.06
N GLY A 233 15.67 4.26 -2.91
CA GLY A 233 15.91 4.10 -4.33
C GLY A 233 15.35 5.21 -5.19
N ILE A 234 15.26 4.92 -6.48
CA ILE A 234 14.77 5.84 -7.50
C ILE A 234 13.60 5.22 -8.25
N ARG A 235 12.77 6.05 -8.86
CA ARG A 235 11.78 5.60 -9.83
C ARG A 235 12.29 5.87 -11.23
N PHE A 236 12.29 4.83 -12.04
CA PHE A 236 12.70 4.83 -13.43
C PHE A 236 11.47 4.83 -14.33
N GLU A 237 11.52 5.59 -15.41
CA GLU A 237 10.48 5.63 -16.44
C GLU A 237 11.12 5.54 -17.83
N CYS A 238 10.54 4.75 -18.70
CA CYS A 238 11.00 4.57 -20.08
C CYS A 238 9.81 4.24 -21.01
N PRO A 239 9.99 4.39 -22.33
CA PRO A 239 8.98 3.95 -23.32
C PRO A 239 8.61 2.46 -23.13
N ASP A 240 7.34 2.14 -23.34
CA ASP A 240 6.80 0.78 -23.20
C ASP A 240 7.54 -0.25 -24.04
N GLU A 241 8.00 0.14 -25.23
CA GLU A 241 8.70 -0.73 -26.18
C GLU A 241 9.93 -1.41 -25.56
N ILE A 242 10.54 -0.77 -24.58
CA ILE A 242 11.73 -1.32 -23.87
C ILE A 242 11.35 -2.55 -23.04
N TRP A 243 10.18 -2.54 -22.40
CA TRP A 243 9.75 -3.56 -21.44
C TRP A 243 8.59 -4.44 -21.91
N ASN A 244 7.93 -4.11 -23.03
CA ASN A 244 6.77 -4.84 -23.54
C ASN A 244 7.00 -6.34 -23.69
N HIS A 245 8.23 -6.77 -24.02
CA HIS A 245 8.58 -8.17 -24.16
C HIS A 245 8.46 -8.96 -22.85
N ILE A 246 8.45 -8.28 -21.69
CA ILE A 246 8.29 -8.89 -20.35
C ILE A 246 6.90 -8.56 -19.79
N THR A 247 6.49 -7.29 -19.87
CA THR A 247 5.30 -6.81 -19.14
C THR A 247 3.99 -7.36 -19.67
N LYS A 248 3.91 -7.71 -20.96
CA LYS A 248 2.73 -8.36 -21.55
C LYS A 248 2.45 -9.75 -20.97
N ASP A 249 3.50 -10.46 -20.52
CA ASP A 249 3.42 -11.81 -19.99
C ASP A 249 3.37 -11.84 -18.47
N LEU A 250 4.19 -11.00 -17.81
CA LEU A 250 4.34 -10.99 -16.35
C LEU A 250 3.60 -9.83 -15.67
N TYR A 251 3.23 -8.78 -16.41
CA TYR A 251 2.78 -7.48 -15.93
C TYR A 251 3.81 -6.81 -15.01
N GLU A 252 4.10 -7.38 -13.85
CA GLU A 252 5.14 -6.94 -12.93
C GLU A 252 6.20 -8.03 -12.75
N SER A 253 7.45 -7.71 -13.08
CA SER A 253 8.59 -8.57 -12.81
C SER A 253 9.37 -8.07 -11.60
N LYS A 254 9.45 -8.90 -10.55
CA LYS A 254 10.29 -8.66 -9.37
C LYS A 254 11.66 -9.26 -9.60
N ILE A 255 12.56 -8.48 -10.17
CA ILE A 255 13.92 -8.90 -10.48
C ILE A 255 14.87 -8.38 -9.41
N VAL A 256 15.68 -9.27 -8.87
CA VAL A 256 16.71 -8.96 -7.88
C VAL A 256 18.09 -9.08 -8.52
N TYR A 257 18.93 -8.08 -8.31
CA TYR A 257 20.34 -8.07 -8.68
C TYR A 257 21.20 -7.88 -7.44
N LYS A 258 22.17 -8.76 -7.23
CA LYS A 258 23.15 -8.62 -6.16
C LYS A 258 24.41 -7.93 -6.70
N THR A 259 24.75 -6.77 -6.15
CA THR A 259 25.92 -6.00 -6.60
C THR A 259 27.22 -6.74 -6.26
N LYS A 260 28.21 -6.69 -7.16
CA LYS A 260 29.46 -7.44 -6.99
C LYS A 260 30.35 -6.89 -5.86
N LEU A 261 30.34 -5.58 -5.64
CA LEU A 261 31.26 -4.91 -4.72
C LEU A 261 30.75 -4.91 -3.27
N TYR A 262 29.48 -4.60 -3.08
CA TYR A 262 28.90 -4.42 -1.74
C TYR A 262 27.87 -5.48 -1.37
N GLU A 263 27.63 -6.42 -2.28
CA GLU A 263 26.60 -7.47 -2.14
C GLU A 263 25.19 -6.94 -1.83
N ASP A 264 24.92 -5.70 -2.20
CA ASP A 264 23.59 -5.09 -2.04
C ASP A 264 22.58 -5.73 -2.97
N GLU A 265 21.41 -6.03 -2.46
CA GLU A 265 20.30 -6.49 -3.25
C GLU A 265 19.50 -5.31 -3.79
N VAL A 266 19.65 -5.04 -5.08
CA VAL A 266 18.84 -4.07 -5.82
C VAL A 266 17.68 -4.80 -6.47
N ARG A 267 16.45 -4.33 -6.26
CA ARG A 267 15.28 -4.99 -6.83
C ARG A 267 14.39 -4.02 -7.60
N THR A 268 13.74 -4.51 -8.65
CA THR A 268 12.61 -3.82 -9.26
C THR A 268 11.41 -3.86 -8.32
N PHE A 269 10.64 -2.79 -8.30
CA PHE A 269 9.48 -2.67 -7.42
C PHE A 269 8.37 -1.85 -8.07
N CYS A 270 7.11 -2.27 -7.86
CA CYS A 270 5.92 -1.56 -8.31
C CYS A 270 6.02 -1.12 -9.78
N MET A 271 6.18 -2.11 -10.68
CA MET A 271 6.20 -1.88 -12.12
C MET A 271 4.79 -1.57 -12.62
N ASN A 272 4.68 -0.53 -13.45
CA ASN A 272 3.42 -0.07 -14.01
C ASN A 272 3.58 0.09 -15.52
N PRO A 273 3.24 -0.96 -16.29
CA PRO A 273 3.20 -0.89 -17.75
C PRO A 273 2.13 0.09 -18.21
N SER A 274 2.46 0.91 -19.20
CA SER A 274 1.58 1.96 -19.74
C SER A 274 0.97 2.86 -18.65
N GLY A 275 1.72 3.06 -17.58
CA GLY A 275 1.32 3.82 -16.40
C GLY A 275 2.00 5.19 -16.30
N GLU A 276 1.71 5.90 -15.25
CA GLU A 276 2.30 7.22 -14.99
C GLU A 276 2.99 7.29 -13.63
N VAL A 277 4.00 8.16 -13.54
CA VAL A 277 4.66 8.50 -12.28
C VAL A 277 3.86 9.57 -11.56
N VAL A 278 3.52 9.31 -10.30
CA VAL A 278 2.73 10.23 -9.47
C VAL A 278 3.48 10.60 -8.20
N THR A 279 3.15 11.76 -7.64
CA THR A 279 3.67 12.20 -6.35
C THR A 279 2.75 11.79 -5.22
N GLU A 280 3.35 11.31 -4.12
CA GLU A 280 2.67 11.01 -2.86
C GLU A 280 3.12 12.01 -1.79
N ASN A 281 2.20 12.48 -0.96
CA ASN A 281 2.49 13.30 0.20
C ASN A 281 2.18 12.52 1.47
N THR A 282 3.22 12.22 2.24
CA THR A 282 3.07 11.62 3.57
C THR A 282 3.65 12.57 4.61
N ASN A 283 2.79 13.18 5.43
CA ASN A 283 3.17 14.13 6.48
C ASN A 283 4.09 15.27 5.98
N GLY A 284 3.80 15.80 4.77
CA GLY A 284 4.58 16.90 4.18
C GLY A 284 5.80 16.47 3.36
N LEU A 285 6.20 15.21 3.43
CA LEU A 285 7.28 14.64 2.62
C LEU A 285 6.73 14.15 1.29
N ILE A 286 7.33 14.62 0.19
CA ILE A 286 6.94 14.26 -1.17
C ILE A 286 7.86 13.15 -1.68
N THR A 287 7.25 12.04 -2.05
CA THR A 287 7.88 10.91 -2.73
C THR A 287 7.22 10.65 -4.07
N VAL A 288 7.81 9.77 -4.88
CA VAL A 288 7.24 9.34 -6.15
C VAL A 288 6.80 7.88 -6.07
N ASN A 289 5.68 7.61 -6.73
CA ASN A 289 5.18 6.27 -6.95
C ASN A 289 4.69 6.16 -8.41
N GLY A 290 4.08 5.05 -8.78
CA GLY A 290 3.45 4.87 -10.06
C GLY A 290 2.11 4.20 -9.91
N HIS A 291 1.25 4.42 -10.87
CA HIS A 291 0.03 3.66 -11.02
C HIS A 291 -0.31 3.46 -12.50
N ALA A 292 -1.18 2.51 -12.76
CA ALA A 292 -1.72 2.23 -14.08
C ALA A 292 -3.23 2.03 -13.98
N PHE A 293 -3.90 2.20 -15.12
CA PHE A 293 -5.33 1.95 -15.26
C PHE A 293 -5.56 0.71 -16.13
N GLU A 294 -6.63 -0.01 -15.87
CA GLU A 294 -7.12 -1.03 -16.81
C GLU A 294 -7.80 -0.39 -18.03
N ASP A 295 -8.42 0.77 -17.84
CA ASP A 295 -9.04 1.59 -18.89
C ASP A 295 -8.00 2.02 -19.94
N GLN A 296 -8.19 1.59 -21.18
CA GLN A 296 -7.26 1.84 -22.28
C GLN A 296 -7.06 3.31 -22.58
N ASP A 297 -8.11 4.14 -22.44
CA ASP A 297 -8.08 5.56 -22.73
C ASP A 297 -7.23 6.36 -21.72
N LYS A 298 -6.89 5.74 -20.58
CA LYS A 298 -6.05 6.34 -19.54
C LYS A 298 -4.61 5.82 -19.54
N LYS A 299 -4.29 4.89 -20.40
CA LYS A 299 -2.94 4.36 -20.53
C LYS A 299 -1.99 5.35 -21.17
N THR A 300 -0.75 5.37 -20.69
CA THR A 300 0.35 6.12 -21.30
C THR A 300 1.16 5.23 -22.23
N SER A 301 2.15 5.80 -22.92
CA SER A 301 3.14 5.06 -23.71
C SER A 301 4.41 4.70 -22.92
N ASN A 302 4.38 4.83 -21.60
CA ASN A 302 5.55 4.64 -20.74
C ASN A 302 5.33 3.55 -19.69
N THR A 303 6.34 2.75 -19.47
CA THR A 303 6.46 1.85 -18.31
C THR A 303 7.34 2.52 -17.25
N ASN A 304 6.93 2.43 -16.00
CA ASN A 304 7.75 2.91 -14.89
C ASN A 304 7.84 1.89 -13.76
N PHE A 305 8.95 1.90 -13.01
CA PHE A 305 9.19 1.04 -11.86
C PHE A 305 10.23 1.65 -10.93
N ALA A 306 10.23 1.26 -9.67
CA ALA A 306 11.29 1.65 -8.75
C ALA A 306 12.45 0.65 -8.78
N LEU A 307 13.67 1.14 -8.57
CA LEU A 307 14.85 0.36 -8.21
C LEU A 307 15.16 0.65 -6.76
N LEU A 308 15.03 -0.35 -5.91
CA LEU A 308 15.13 -0.21 -4.47
C LEU A 308 16.23 -1.06 -3.88
N VAL A 309 16.89 -0.53 -2.85
CA VAL A 309 17.80 -1.23 -1.95
C VAL A 309 17.20 -1.21 -0.55
N SER A 310 17.07 -2.37 0.08
CA SER A 310 16.61 -2.49 1.46
C SER A 310 17.79 -2.38 2.41
N ARG A 311 17.66 -1.53 3.44
CA ARG A 311 18.68 -1.34 4.47
C ARG A 311 18.09 -1.54 5.86
N THR A 312 18.85 -2.21 6.72
CA THR A 312 18.60 -2.31 8.15
C THR A 312 19.70 -1.55 8.86
N PHE A 313 19.32 -0.73 9.82
CA PHE A 313 20.28 0.05 10.61
C PHE A 313 20.39 -0.55 12.01
N THR A 314 21.63 -0.56 12.51
CA THR A 314 21.98 -0.91 13.88
C THR A 314 22.39 0.34 14.66
N GLU A 315 22.69 0.20 15.96
CA GLU A 315 23.20 1.32 16.75
C GLU A 315 24.38 2.03 16.05
N PRO A 316 24.48 3.37 16.08
CA PRO A 316 23.56 4.30 16.75
C PRO A 316 22.36 4.74 15.90
N PHE A 317 22.23 4.29 14.63
CA PHE A 317 21.24 4.74 13.66
C PHE A 317 20.07 3.76 13.52
N LYS A 318 19.57 3.23 14.60
CA LYS A 318 18.55 2.18 14.57
C LYS A 318 17.17 2.59 14.07
N ASP A 319 16.87 3.87 13.94
CA ASP A 319 15.58 4.37 13.43
C ASP A 319 15.60 4.50 11.91
N SER A 320 15.26 3.41 11.21
CA SER A 320 15.23 3.33 9.75
C SER A 320 14.22 4.31 9.14
N THR A 321 13.07 4.52 9.80
CA THR A 321 12.03 5.43 9.32
C THR A 321 12.53 6.88 9.36
N LYS A 322 13.16 7.28 10.46
CA LYS A 322 13.74 8.62 10.59
C LYS A 322 14.84 8.87 9.56
N TYR A 323 15.68 7.88 9.32
CA TYR A 323 16.71 7.96 8.29
C TYR A 323 16.11 8.14 6.89
N GLY A 324 15.14 7.30 6.51
CA GLY A 324 14.46 7.40 5.21
C GLY A 324 13.77 8.76 5.03
N ASN A 325 13.08 9.24 6.06
CA ASN A 325 12.45 10.56 6.05
C ASN A 325 13.45 11.70 5.88
N ALA A 326 14.65 11.62 6.50
CA ALA A 326 15.71 12.61 6.35
C ALA A 326 16.22 12.68 4.90
N ILE A 327 16.42 11.53 4.23
CA ILE A 327 16.80 11.47 2.82
C ILE A 327 15.72 12.10 1.93
N VAL A 328 14.45 11.79 2.17
CA VAL A 328 13.33 12.39 1.43
C VAL A 328 13.26 13.89 1.66
N ALA A 329 13.41 14.36 2.90
CA ALA A 329 13.41 15.78 3.22
C ALA A 329 14.54 16.53 2.49
N LEU A 330 15.76 15.98 2.48
CA LEU A 330 16.88 16.53 1.72
C LEU A 330 16.58 16.59 0.22
N SER A 331 16.06 15.53 -0.35
CA SER A 331 15.63 15.45 -1.74
C SER A 331 14.58 16.51 -2.10
N ASN A 332 13.59 16.69 -1.20
CA ASN A 332 12.57 17.72 -1.39
C ASN A 332 13.13 19.15 -1.35
N MET A 333 14.11 19.40 -0.48
CA MET A 333 14.79 20.69 -0.42
C MET A 333 15.58 20.98 -1.71
N LEU A 334 16.32 20.00 -2.20
CA LEU A 334 17.14 20.15 -3.41
C LEU A 334 16.30 20.28 -4.69
N GLY A 335 15.20 19.52 -4.79
CA GLY A 335 14.38 19.46 -5.98
C GLY A 335 13.14 20.34 -5.95
N GLY A 336 12.90 21.10 -4.88
CA GLY A 336 11.64 21.83 -4.71
C GLY A 336 10.41 20.91 -4.59
N GLY A 337 10.62 19.64 -4.24
CA GLY A 337 9.66 18.54 -4.17
C GLY A 337 10.27 17.24 -4.68
N VAL A 338 10.40 17.09 -5.98
CA VAL A 338 10.96 15.88 -6.62
C VAL A 338 12.18 16.24 -7.46
N ILE A 339 13.24 15.44 -7.35
CA ILE A 339 14.38 15.53 -8.27
C ILE A 339 14.07 14.68 -9.49
N VAL A 340 14.16 15.28 -10.68
CA VAL A 340 13.99 14.57 -11.95
C VAL A 340 15.30 14.68 -12.73
N GLN A 341 15.84 13.53 -13.14
CA GLN A 341 17.02 13.45 -13.99
C GLN A 341 16.70 12.65 -15.25
N ARG A 342 17.01 13.22 -16.41
CA ARG A 342 16.95 12.50 -17.69
C ARG A 342 18.22 11.66 -17.86
N LEU A 343 18.04 10.39 -18.25
CA LEU A 343 19.16 9.58 -18.70
C LEU A 343 19.60 10.08 -20.08
N TYR A 344 20.81 10.57 -20.16
CA TYR A 344 21.41 10.95 -21.45
C TYR A 344 21.75 9.68 -22.26
N LYS A 345 21.57 9.75 -23.60
CA LYS A 345 22.16 8.79 -24.56
C LYS A 345 23.70 8.94 -24.57
N GLY A 346 24.35 8.72 -23.49
CA GLY A 346 25.81 8.82 -23.38
C GLY A 346 26.29 7.65 -22.53
N ARG A 347 27.24 6.93 -23.07
CA ARG A 347 27.91 5.76 -22.50
C ARG A 347 27.87 5.74 -20.99
N ILE A 348 27.22 4.73 -20.42
CA ILE A 348 27.53 4.28 -19.08
C ILE A 348 28.93 3.66 -19.19
N THR A 349 29.95 4.43 -18.82
CA THR A 349 31.31 3.93 -18.65
C THR A 349 31.41 3.18 -17.33
#